data_a9f988ffc0a5800fe1aa7171462bae3e
#
_entry.id   a9f988ffc0a5800fe1aa7171462bae3e
#
_cell.length_a   1.000
_cell.length_b   1.000
_cell.length_c   1.000
_cell.angle_alpha   90.00
_cell.angle_beta   90.00
_cell.angle_gamma   90.00
#
_symmetry.space_group_name_H-M   'P 1'
#
loop_
_entity.id
_entity.type
_entity.pdbx_description
1 polymer ?
#
loop_
_entity_poly.entity_id
_entity_poly.type
_entity_poly.pdbx_seq_one_letter_code
_entity_poly.pdbx_strand_id
1 'polypeptide(L)'
;MNLRTVALAGAVGLVLADSSIVVLALPEIFRQFDTSISGVSWVLIIFNLVLALLAVPAAHLARRFGPGRSAAVGLAFFAGGSLVCGLATGLGPLLTGRAVQAAGGAVAVVGALELMVSTFGDNRRAVATWVGAGAIGAAVGPGLGGLLTELVSWQSIFLVQVPVAIVAGVPLR
;
A
#
# COMPACT_ATOMS: atom_id res chain seq x y z
N MET A 1 11.53 14.71 -14.65
CA MET A 1 11.26 14.04 -13.36
C MET A 1 12.30 12.94 -13.23
N ASN A 2 13.12 12.94 -12.19
CA ASN A 2 14.14 11.91 -12.02
C ASN A 2 13.51 10.58 -11.54
N LEU A 3 14.20 9.46 -11.76
CA LEU A 3 13.73 8.11 -11.43
C LEU A 3 13.28 7.99 -9.98
N ARG A 4 14.00 8.65 -9.07
CA ARG A 4 13.68 8.64 -7.64
C ARG A 4 12.33 9.28 -7.33
N THR A 5 12.00 10.40 -7.95
CA THR A 5 10.68 11.06 -7.80
C THR A 5 9.55 10.21 -8.35
N VAL A 6 9.76 9.54 -9.50
CA VAL A 6 8.77 8.60 -10.07
C VAL A 6 8.53 7.43 -9.12
N ALA A 7 9.59 6.86 -8.57
CA ALA A 7 9.49 5.75 -7.62
C ALA A 7 8.75 6.14 -6.34
N LEU A 8 9.03 7.34 -5.79
CA LEU A 8 8.32 7.87 -4.62
C LEU A 8 6.83 8.07 -4.89
N ALA A 9 6.48 8.70 -6.02
CA ALA A 9 5.09 8.89 -6.41
C ALA A 9 4.40 7.53 -6.65
N GLY A 10 5.08 6.59 -7.31
CA GLY A 10 4.58 5.23 -7.52
C GLY A 10 4.33 4.47 -6.22
N ALA A 11 5.24 4.57 -5.26
CA ALA A 11 5.08 3.96 -3.94
C ALA A 11 3.85 4.51 -3.19
N VAL A 12 3.68 5.83 -3.18
CA VAL A 12 2.51 6.48 -2.56
C VAL A 12 1.23 6.09 -3.27
N GLY A 13 1.22 6.16 -4.61
CA GLY A 13 0.07 5.77 -5.43
C GLY A 13 -0.34 4.32 -5.18
N LEU A 14 0.63 3.39 -5.12
CA LEU A 14 0.39 1.98 -4.86
C LEU A 14 -0.28 1.75 -3.49
N VAL A 15 0.30 2.29 -2.42
CA VAL A 15 -0.20 2.07 -1.05
C VAL A 15 -1.57 2.72 -0.85
N LEU A 16 -1.79 3.93 -1.38
CA LEU A 16 -3.07 4.63 -1.21
C LEU A 16 -4.16 4.12 -2.17
N ALA A 17 -3.77 3.51 -3.31
CA ALA A 17 -4.70 2.81 -4.19
C ALA A 17 -5.22 1.50 -3.57
N ASP A 18 -4.46 0.87 -2.67
CA ASP A 18 -4.72 -0.49 -2.19
C ASP A 18 -6.15 -0.67 -1.66
N SER A 19 -6.63 0.25 -0.81
CA SER A 19 -7.99 0.17 -0.28
C SER A 19 -9.07 0.22 -1.37
N SER A 20 -8.88 1.04 -2.40
CA SER A 20 -9.85 1.15 -3.51
C SER A 20 -9.78 -0.03 -4.48
N ILE A 21 -8.59 -0.60 -4.69
CA ILE A 21 -8.41 -1.82 -5.48
C ILE A 21 -9.16 -2.99 -4.85
N VAL A 22 -9.02 -3.18 -3.55
CA VAL A 22 -9.55 -4.33 -2.81
C VAL A 22 -11.08 -4.30 -2.68
N VAL A 23 -11.72 -3.13 -2.73
CA VAL A 23 -13.19 -3.01 -2.62
C VAL A 23 -13.92 -3.92 -3.59
N LEU A 24 -13.45 -4.01 -4.85
CA LEU A 24 -14.11 -4.83 -5.88
C LEU A 24 -13.84 -6.34 -5.73
N ALA A 25 -12.86 -6.72 -4.91
CA ALA A 25 -12.60 -8.12 -4.57
C ALA A 25 -13.45 -8.65 -3.40
N LEU A 26 -14.04 -7.76 -2.59
CA LEU A 26 -14.77 -8.16 -1.38
C LEU A 26 -15.90 -9.16 -1.63
N PRO A 27 -16.75 -9.03 -2.69
CA PRO A 27 -17.80 -10.01 -2.96
C PRO A 27 -17.25 -11.42 -3.22
N GLU A 28 -16.10 -11.52 -3.89
CA GLU A 28 -15.48 -12.81 -4.18
C GLU A 28 -14.85 -13.43 -2.93
N ILE A 29 -14.14 -12.62 -2.12
CA ILE A 29 -13.59 -13.01 -0.82
C ILE A 29 -14.71 -13.50 0.12
N PHE A 30 -15.85 -12.78 0.15
CA PHE A 30 -17.04 -13.15 0.92
C PHE A 30 -17.54 -14.55 0.54
N ARG A 31 -17.69 -14.82 -0.76
CA ARG A 31 -18.16 -16.11 -1.28
C ARG A 31 -17.15 -17.23 -1.04
N GLN A 32 -15.87 -16.98 -1.32
CA GLN A 32 -14.83 -18.02 -1.25
C GLN A 32 -14.56 -18.47 0.19
N PHE A 33 -14.60 -17.56 1.17
CA PHE A 33 -14.30 -17.89 2.57
C PHE A 33 -15.56 -18.17 3.39
N ASP A 34 -16.75 -18.17 2.78
CA ASP A 34 -18.05 -18.39 3.45
C ASP A 34 -18.15 -17.60 4.77
N THR A 35 -17.81 -16.32 4.70
CA THR A 35 -17.71 -15.43 5.86
C THR A 35 -18.92 -14.52 5.99
N SER A 36 -19.02 -13.76 7.09
CA SER A 36 -20.05 -12.75 7.27
C SER A 36 -19.71 -11.42 6.59
N ILE A 37 -20.71 -10.56 6.36
CA ILE A 37 -20.51 -9.18 5.88
C ILE A 37 -19.56 -8.43 6.82
N SER A 38 -19.72 -8.61 8.14
CA SER A 38 -18.80 -8.04 9.13
C SER A 38 -17.38 -8.59 8.95
N GLY A 39 -17.23 -9.91 8.73
CA GLY A 39 -15.93 -10.54 8.54
C GLY A 39 -15.19 -9.99 7.33
N VAL A 40 -15.86 -9.90 6.18
CA VAL A 40 -15.20 -9.38 4.97
C VAL A 40 -14.90 -7.87 5.06
N SER A 41 -15.70 -7.10 5.81
CA SER A 41 -15.45 -5.67 6.02
C SER A 41 -14.13 -5.41 6.76
N TRP A 42 -13.72 -6.34 7.63
CA TRP A 42 -12.45 -6.24 8.34
C TRP A 42 -11.23 -6.23 7.39
N VAL A 43 -11.36 -6.74 6.18
CA VAL A 43 -10.28 -6.69 5.17
C VAL A 43 -9.89 -5.24 4.84
N LEU A 44 -10.87 -4.33 4.78
CA LEU A 44 -10.61 -2.90 4.60
C LEU A 44 -10.30 -2.19 5.92
N ILE A 45 -11.07 -2.49 6.96
CA ILE A 45 -10.97 -1.81 8.26
C ILE A 45 -9.57 -1.99 8.86
N ILE A 46 -9.05 -3.21 8.91
CA ILE A 46 -7.75 -3.47 9.54
C ILE A 46 -6.60 -2.75 8.81
N PHE A 47 -6.65 -2.72 7.47
CA PHE A 47 -5.64 -2.00 6.69
C PHE A 47 -5.66 -0.50 7.01
N ASN A 48 -6.81 0.15 6.90
CA ASN A 48 -6.94 1.60 7.14
C ASN A 48 -6.66 1.96 8.60
N LEU A 49 -7.10 1.14 9.55
CA LEU A 49 -6.88 1.34 10.98
C LEU A 49 -5.39 1.26 11.33
N VAL A 50 -4.70 0.21 10.89
CA VAL A 50 -3.27 0.02 11.16
C VAL A 50 -2.45 1.11 10.48
N LEU A 51 -2.78 1.46 9.24
CA LEU A 51 -2.12 2.54 8.50
C LEU A 51 -2.24 3.88 9.26
N ALA A 52 -3.45 4.21 9.75
CA ALA A 52 -3.68 5.43 10.50
C ALA A 52 -2.95 5.43 11.86
N LEU A 53 -3.03 4.33 12.62
CA LEU A 53 -2.39 4.23 13.94
C LEU A 53 -0.86 4.29 13.85
N LEU A 54 -0.29 3.75 12.78
CA LEU A 54 1.16 3.72 12.60
C LEU A 54 1.74 4.94 11.87
N ALA A 55 0.92 5.87 11.41
CA ALA A 55 1.41 7.07 10.72
C ALA A 55 2.38 7.91 11.58
N VAL A 56 2.05 8.12 12.86
CA VAL A 56 2.92 8.88 13.80
C VAL A 56 4.19 8.10 14.16
N PRO A 57 4.14 6.83 14.57
CA PRO A 57 5.34 5.99 14.73
C PRO A 57 6.22 5.95 13.48
N ALA A 58 5.63 5.83 12.29
CA ALA A 58 6.36 5.84 11.03
C ALA A 58 7.16 7.12 10.80
N ALA A 59 6.62 8.28 11.17
CA ALA A 59 7.34 9.55 11.09
C ALA A 59 8.56 9.59 12.04
N HIS A 60 8.45 9.00 13.24
CA HIS A 60 9.59 8.87 14.15
C HIS A 60 10.67 7.93 13.58
N LEU A 61 10.26 6.80 12.97
CA LEU A 61 11.18 5.90 12.30
C LEU A 61 11.91 6.59 11.13
N ALA A 62 11.18 7.31 10.29
CA ALA A 62 11.75 8.02 9.15
C ALA A 62 12.81 9.05 9.56
N ARG A 63 12.55 9.80 10.66
CA ARG A 63 13.53 10.74 11.21
C ARG A 63 14.75 10.03 11.82
N ARG A 64 14.55 8.88 12.47
CA ARG A 64 15.64 8.16 13.16
C ARG A 64 16.56 7.39 12.22
N PHE A 65 16.00 6.73 11.21
CA PHE A 65 16.74 5.80 10.33
C PHE A 65 16.97 6.35 8.91
N GLY A 66 16.45 7.54 8.63
CA GLY A 66 16.47 8.18 7.33
C GLY A 66 15.25 7.84 6.47
N PRO A 67 14.69 8.86 5.77
CA PRO A 67 13.41 8.71 5.08
C PRO A 67 13.47 7.73 3.89
N GLY A 68 14.56 7.71 3.12
CA GLY A 68 14.70 6.79 2.00
C GLY A 68 14.77 5.32 2.44
N ARG A 69 15.58 5.04 3.46
CA ARG A 69 15.71 3.70 4.02
C ARG A 69 14.39 3.23 4.65
N SER A 70 13.71 4.11 5.36
CA SER A 70 12.39 3.80 5.94
C SER A 70 11.37 3.50 4.85
N ALA A 71 11.30 4.31 3.80
CA ALA A 71 10.39 4.05 2.67
C ALA A 71 10.68 2.70 2.00
N ALA A 72 11.95 2.37 1.75
CA ALA A 72 12.33 1.09 1.14
C ALA A 72 11.99 -0.12 2.03
N VAL A 73 12.26 -0.04 3.34
CA VAL A 73 11.90 -1.08 4.31
C VAL A 73 10.37 -1.21 4.41
N GLY A 74 9.65 -0.08 4.47
CA GLY A 74 8.19 -0.06 4.45
C GLY A 74 7.61 -0.79 3.23
N LEU A 75 8.14 -0.53 2.04
CA LEU A 75 7.72 -1.22 0.82
C LEU A 75 8.05 -2.72 0.83
N ALA A 76 9.15 -3.12 1.46
CA ALA A 76 9.47 -4.55 1.60
C ALA A 76 8.45 -5.26 2.52
N PHE A 77 8.06 -4.63 3.64
CA PHE A 77 6.99 -5.16 4.50
C PHE A 77 5.63 -5.13 3.80
N PHE A 78 5.32 -4.07 3.05
CA PHE A 78 4.12 -4.01 2.23
C PHE A 78 4.06 -5.15 1.21
N ALA A 79 5.15 -5.41 0.49
CA ALA A 79 5.26 -6.53 -0.44
C ALA A 79 5.10 -7.89 0.25
N GLY A 80 5.74 -8.08 1.41
CA GLY A 80 5.59 -9.30 2.21
C GLY A 80 4.15 -9.52 2.67
N GLY A 81 3.49 -8.48 3.18
CA GLY A 81 2.07 -8.53 3.54
C GLY A 81 1.17 -8.82 2.34
N SER A 82 1.45 -8.20 1.18
CA SER A 82 0.74 -8.48 -0.07
C SER A 82 0.89 -9.93 -0.51
N LEU A 83 2.09 -10.50 -0.37
CA LEU A 83 2.32 -11.92 -0.67
C LEU A 83 1.49 -12.84 0.24
N VAL A 84 1.47 -12.55 1.55
CA VAL A 84 0.63 -13.30 2.50
C VAL A 84 -0.85 -13.18 2.14
N CYS A 85 -1.34 -11.99 1.76
CA CYS A 85 -2.72 -11.78 1.30
C CYS A 85 -3.02 -12.59 0.04
N GLY A 86 -2.13 -12.55 -0.97
CA GLY A 86 -2.32 -13.27 -2.23
C GLY A 86 -2.28 -14.79 -2.10
N LEU A 87 -1.62 -15.31 -1.05
CA LEU A 87 -1.55 -16.74 -0.74
C LEU A 87 -2.52 -17.18 0.37
N ALA A 88 -3.41 -16.29 0.83
CA ALA A 88 -4.30 -16.58 1.94
C ALA A 88 -5.31 -17.66 1.59
N THR A 89 -5.42 -18.66 2.44
CA THR A 89 -6.36 -19.79 2.33
C THR A 89 -7.62 -19.61 3.19
N GLY A 90 -7.75 -18.46 3.86
CA GLY A 90 -8.89 -18.14 4.71
C GLY A 90 -8.81 -16.70 5.22
N LEU A 91 -9.86 -16.26 5.89
CA LEU A 91 -9.99 -14.87 6.38
C LEU A 91 -8.89 -14.49 7.40
N GLY A 92 -8.53 -15.40 8.32
CA GLY A 92 -7.50 -15.13 9.33
C GLY A 92 -6.12 -14.79 8.74
N PRO A 93 -5.52 -15.64 7.89
CA PRO A 93 -4.30 -15.32 7.16
C PRO A 93 -4.40 -14.05 6.32
N LEU A 94 -5.56 -13.81 5.66
CA LEU A 94 -5.79 -12.59 4.89
C LEU A 94 -5.73 -11.35 5.79
N LEU A 95 -6.42 -11.32 6.91
CA LEU A 95 -6.42 -10.19 7.86
C LEU A 95 -5.02 -9.95 8.45
N THR A 96 -4.27 -11.02 8.75
CA THR A 96 -2.88 -10.90 9.20
C THR A 96 -1.99 -10.27 8.14
N GLY A 97 -2.11 -10.73 6.90
CA GLY A 97 -1.41 -10.13 5.76
C GLY A 97 -1.75 -8.65 5.59
N ARG A 98 -3.03 -8.28 5.72
CA ARG A 98 -3.52 -6.89 5.65
C ARG A 98 -2.91 -6.01 6.74
N ALA A 99 -2.80 -6.52 7.97
CA ALA A 99 -2.16 -5.77 9.06
C ALA A 99 -0.66 -5.52 8.79
N VAL A 100 0.07 -6.54 8.35
CA VAL A 100 1.50 -6.41 7.98
C VAL A 100 1.68 -5.48 6.78
N GLN A 101 0.85 -5.63 5.76
CA GLN A 101 0.83 -4.78 4.57
C GLN A 101 0.60 -3.30 4.95
N ALA A 102 -0.40 -3.02 5.80
CA ALA A 102 -0.70 -1.68 6.27
C ALA A 102 0.43 -1.06 7.10
N ALA A 103 1.06 -1.86 7.98
CA ALA A 103 2.20 -1.40 8.76
C ALA A 103 3.38 -0.99 7.86
N GLY A 104 3.70 -1.83 6.86
CA GLY A 104 4.67 -1.49 5.83
C GLY A 104 4.27 -0.26 5.02
N GLY A 105 3.00 -0.18 4.62
CA GLY A 105 2.43 0.94 3.89
C GLY A 105 2.56 2.27 4.63
N ALA A 106 2.25 2.30 5.93
CA ALA A 106 2.40 3.51 6.76
C ALA A 106 3.85 4.03 6.76
N VAL A 107 4.82 3.13 6.96
CA VAL A 107 6.25 3.49 6.95
C VAL A 107 6.68 3.95 5.53
N ALA A 108 6.17 3.31 4.49
CA ALA A 108 6.49 3.65 3.11
C ALA A 108 5.98 5.05 2.72
N VAL A 109 4.69 5.35 2.97
CA VAL A 109 4.08 6.63 2.53
C VAL A 109 4.60 7.82 3.33
N VAL A 110 4.85 7.62 4.63
CA VAL A 110 5.43 8.67 5.49
C VAL A 110 6.89 8.90 5.13
N GLY A 111 7.69 7.83 4.95
CA GLY A 111 9.07 7.94 4.51
C GLY A 111 9.19 8.59 3.12
N ALA A 112 8.25 8.27 2.21
CA ALA A 112 8.19 8.90 0.89
C ALA A 112 7.93 10.41 0.98
N LEU A 113 7.00 10.86 1.84
CA LEU A 113 6.72 12.29 2.05
C LEU A 113 7.95 13.03 2.58
N GLU A 114 8.57 12.52 3.64
CA GLU A 114 9.77 13.11 4.25
C GLU A 114 10.93 13.21 3.22
N LEU A 115 11.08 12.18 2.38
CA LEU A 115 12.10 12.16 1.32
C LEU A 115 11.77 13.14 0.20
N MET A 116 10.50 13.30 -0.18
CA MET A 116 10.07 14.30 -1.15
C MET A 116 10.34 15.72 -0.63
N VAL A 117 10.02 15.99 0.65
CA VAL A 117 10.29 17.27 1.31
C VAL A 117 11.77 17.60 1.26
N SER A 118 12.64 16.67 1.62
CA SER A 118 14.10 16.88 1.61
C SER A 118 14.67 17.02 0.19
N THR A 119 14.06 16.36 -0.80
CA THR A 119 14.54 16.37 -2.21
C THR A 119 14.11 17.63 -2.96
N PHE A 120 12.89 18.10 -2.74
CA PHE A 120 12.37 19.24 -3.49
C PHE A 120 12.74 20.59 -2.87
N GLY A 121 13.07 20.63 -1.57
CA GLY A 121 13.33 21.88 -0.85
C GLY A 121 12.09 22.80 -0.74
N ASP A 122 10.94 22.31 -1.18
CA ASP A 122 9.64 23.01 -1.18
C ASP A 122 8.56 22.07 -0.65
N ASN A 123 8.09 22.35 0.54
CA ASN A 123 7.07 21.55 1.21
C ASN A 123 5.75 21.49 0.43
N ARG A 124 5.35 22.61 -0.18
CA ARG A 124 4.11 22.69 -0.96
C ARG A 124 4.16 21.77 -2.16
N ARG A 125 5.27 21.76 -2.87
CA ARG A 125 5.48 20.88 -4.02
C ARG A 125 5.55 19.39 -3.61
N ALA A 126 6.22 19.10 -2.50
CA ALA A 126 6.31 17.74 -1.97
C ALA A 126 4.93 17.20 -1.61
N VAL A 127 4.16 17.95 -0.83
CA VAL A 127 2.80 17.58 -0.42
C VAL A 127 1.86 17.45 -1.64
N ALA A 128 1.91 18.39 -2.58
CA ALA A 128 1.10 18.34 -3.79
C ALA A 128 1.40 17.08 -4.63
N THR A 129 2.68 16.72 -4.77
CA THR A 129 3.09 15.50 -5.49
C THR A 129 2.62 14.25 -4.76
N TRP A 130 2.77 14.20 -3.44
CA TRP A 130 2.34 13.09 -2.59
C TRP A 130 0.82 12.90 -2.66
N VAL A 131 0.04 13.97 -2.44
CA VAL A 131 -1.44 13.94 -2.53
C VAL A 131 -1.91 13.57 -3.93
N GLY A 132 -1.29 14.17 -4.96
CA GLY A 132 -1.63 13.87 -6.36
C GLY A 132 -1.38 12.42 -6.74
N ALA A 133 -0.24 11.86 -6.32
CA ALA A 133 0.07 10.44 -6.54
C ALA A 133 -0.94 9.52 -5.86
N GLY A 134 -1.32 9.82 -4.61
CA GLY A 134 -2.34 9.06 -3.90
C GLY A 134 -3.71 9.15 -4.55
N ALA A 135 -4.13 10.37 -4.95
CA ALA A 135 -5.42 10.58 -5.62
C ALA A 135 -5.49 9.84 -6.96
N ILE A 136 -4.43 9.87 -7.77
CA ILE A 136 -4.35 9.10 -9.03
C ILE A 136 -4.46 7.60 -8.75
N GLY A 137 -3.69 7.11 -7.75
CA GLY A 137 -3.75 5.71 -7.35
C GLY A 137 -5.17 5.29 -6.94
N ALA A 138 -5.82 6.07 -6.07
CA ALA A 138 -7.18 5.79 -5.60
C ALA A 138 -8.22 5.84 -6.75
N ALA A 139 -8.05 6.73 -7.72
CA ALA A 139 -8.96 6.85 -8.87
C ALA A 139 -8.81 5.69 -9.86
N VAL A 140 -7.58 5.23 -10.11
CA VAL A 140 -7.29 4.12 -11.05
C VAL A 140 -7.52 2.76 -10.39
N GLY A 141 -7.39 2.70 -9.06
CA GLY A 141 -7.49 1.47 -8.28
C GLY A 141 -8.68 0.58 -8.59
N PRO A 142 -9.92 1.08 -8.53
CA PRO A 142 -11.11 0.25 -8.79
C PRO A 142 -11.10 -0.39 -10.18
N GLY A 143 -10.68 0.34 -11.23
CA GLY A 143 -10.58 -0.20 -12.59
C GLY A 143 -9.59 -1.36 -12.67
N LEU A 144 -8.40 -1.20 -12.08
CA LEU A 144 -7.39 -2.27 -12.04
C LEU A 144 -7.86 -3.46 -11.19
N GLY A 145 -8.43 -3.18 -10.00
CA GLY A 145 -8.92 -4.22 -9.09
C GLY A 145 -10.04 -5.05 -9.70
N GLY A 146 -11.01 -4.40 -10.37
CA GLY A 146 -12.08 -5.07 -11.08
C GLY A 146 -11.55 -5.97 -12.20
N LEU A 147 -10.69 -5.43 -13.08
CA LEU A 147 -10.08 -6.22 -14.16
C LEU A 147 -9.30 -7.43 -13.65
N LEU A 148 -8.46 -7.24 -12.65
CA LEU A 148 -7.67 -8.34 -12.08
C LEU A 148 -8.54 -9.42 -11.43
N THR A 149 -9.59 -9.01 -10.71
CA THR A 149 -10.53 -9.95 -10.07
C THR A 149 -11.34 -10.73 -11.12
N GLU A 150 -11.80 -10.06 -12.17
CA GLU A 150 -12.66 -10.66 -13.20
C GLU A 150 -11.88 -11.56 -14.15
N LEU A 151 -10.70 -11.11 -14.60
CA LEU A 151 -9.91 -11.83 -15.60
C LEU A 151 -9.00 -12.92 -15.04
N VAL A 152 -8.60 -12.83 -13.78
CA VAL A 152 -7.66 -13.75 -13.15
C VAL A 152 -8.21 -14.30 -11.84
N SER A 153 -8.16 -13.52 -10.77
CA SER A 153 -8.67 -13.84 -9.44
C SER A 153 -8.47 -12.66 -8.49
N TRP A 154 -9.20 -12.62 -7.37
CA TRP A 154 -9.01 -11.58 -6.37
C TRP A 154 -7.59 -11.61 -5.74
N GLN A 155 -6.95 -12.76 -5.65
CA GLN A 155 -5.57 -12.90 -5.15
C GLN A 155 -4.56 -12.14 -6.01
N SER A 156 -4.82 -12.06 -7.31
CA SER A 156 -3.93 -11.37 -8.26
C SER A 156 -3.75 -9.89 -7.94
N ILE A 157 -4.74 -9.24 -7.31
CA ILE A 157 -4.64 -7.87 -6.83
C ILE A 157 -3.43 -7.70 -5.91
N PHE A 158 -3.27 -8.61 -4.95
CA PHE A 158 -2.18 -8.57 -3.98
C PHE A 158 -0.86 -9.02 -4.60
N LEU A 159 -0.88 -10.07 -5.42
CA LEU A 159 0.33 -10.61 -6.04
C LEU A 159 1.00 -9.62 -7.00
N VAL A 160 0.24 -8.84 -7.76
CA VAL A 160 0.77 -7.79 -8.65
C VAL A 160 1.43 -6.66 -7.86
N GLN A 161 0.96 -6.36 -6.65
CA GLN A 161 1.56 -5.34 -5.80
C GLN A 161 2.98 -5.70 -5.33
N VAL A 162 3.31 -6.99 -5.23
CA VAL A 162 4.63 -7.46 -4.77
C VAL A 162 5.76 -6.94 -5.68
N PRO A 163 5.80 -7.25 -6.99
CA PRO A 163 6.86 -6.75 -7.85
C PRO A 163 6.85 -5.22 -7.98
N VAL A 164 5.67 -4.60 -7.97
CA VAL A 164 5.56 -3.13 -8.05
C VAL A 164 6.20 -2.47 -6.83
N ALA A 165 5.92 -2.97 -5.62
CA ALA A 165 6.51 -2.46 -4.38
C ALA A 165 8.03 -2.66 -4.33
N ILE A 166 8.52 -3.82 -4.79
CA ILE A 166 9.96 -4.11 -4.85
C ILE A 166 10.66 -3.14 -5.82
N VAL A 167 10.13 -2.99 -7.03
CA VAL A 167 10.71 -2.09 -8.04
C VAL A 167 10.69 -0.64 -7.56
N ALA A 168 9.62 -0.19 -6.92
CA ALA A 168 9.53 1.16 -6.35
C ALA A 168 10.53 1.37 -5.18
N GLY A 169 10.89 0.32 -4.44
CA GLY A 169 11.82 0.39 -3.32
C GLY A 169 13.30 0.48 -3.69
N VAL A 170 13.70 -0.04 -4.87
CA VAL A 170 15.11 -0.10 -5.29
C VAL A 170 15.79 1.27 -5.32
N PRO A 171 15.25 2.31 -5.97
CA PRO A 171 15.92 3.62 -6.05
C PRO A 171 15.85 4.47 -4.78
N LEU A 172 15.23 3.96 -3.70
CA LEU A 172 15.03 4.70 -2.44
C LEU A 172 16.11 4.40 -1.38
N ARG A 173 16.91 3.36 -1.61
CA ARG A 173 18.00 2.93 -0.73
C ARG A 173 19.16 3.91 -0.72
#